data_702194b8a687453dbbc3ed7627a36cff
#
_entry.id   702194b8a687453dbbc3ed7627a36cff
#
_cell.length_a   1.000
_cell.length_b   1.000
_cell.length_c   1.000
_cell.angle_alpha   90.00
_cell.angle_beta   90.00
_cell.angle_gamma   90.00
#
_symmetry.space_group_name_H-M   'P 1'
#
loop_
_entity.id
_entity.type
_entity.pdbx_description
1 polymer ?
#
loop_
_entity_poly.entity_id
_entity_poly.type
_entity_poly.pdbx_seq_one_letter_code
_entity_poly.pdbx_strand_id
1 'polypeptide(L)'
;LVGSEMCIRDSNKASAGGNPWLNPYAAETVQYIGDLIAEVHAAGFDQVLLENVQFPSSTSAKQDYGNTNGVDRAGQLTADIAAWQARFGDTVTLWYGYSLAEVTGSSSQLGAPAAQLGVKNLLVKVPSSSTLDAAAREELTLSLTEAGVEHVVIRDDAASYFE
;
A
#
# COMPACT_ATOMS: atom_id res chain seq x y z
N LEU A 1 14.19 12.65 -16.11
CA LEU A 1 13.83 13.80 -15.27
C LEU A 1 12.43 13.53 -14.74
N VAL A 2 12.36 12.89 -13.59
CA VAL A 2 11.13 12.77 -12.82
C VAL A 2 10.83 14.18 -12.31
N GLY A 3 9.72 14.78 -12.74
CA GLY A 3 9.33 16.11 -12.33
C GLY A 3 9.27 16.21 -10.81
N SER A 4 9.62 17.36 -10.26
CA SER A 4 9.64 17.62 -8.81
C SER A 4 8.28 17.39 -8.12
N GLU A 5 7.20 17.30 -8.88
CA GLU A 5 5.83 17.12 -8.43
C GLU A 5 5.48 15.67 -8.07
N MET A 6 6.20 14.68 -8.62
CA MET A 6 5.99 13.27 -8.34
C MET A 6 6.61 12.83 -7.01
N CYS A 7 7.57 13.56 -6.48
CA CYS A 7 8.25 13.19 -5.24
C CYS A 7 7.87 14.12 -4.10
N ILE A 8 7.24 13.57 -3.07
CA ILE A 8 7.16 14.22 -1.77
C ILE A 8 8.49 13.99 -1.07
N ARG A 9 9.11 15.06 -0.60
CA ARG A 9 10.16 14.92 0.39
C ARG A 9 9.49 14.95 1.76
N ASP A 10 9.63 13.86 2.48
CA ASP A 10 9.50 13.90 3.92
C ASP A 10 10.33 15.11 4.43
N SER A 11 9.75 15.96 5.26
CA SER A 11 10.38 17.19 5.75
C SER A 11 11.56 16.93 6.70
N ASN A 12 11.91 15.69 6.96
CA ASN A 12 13.16 15.32 7.58
C ASN A 12 14.28 15.56 6.57
N LYS A 13 15.20 16.48 6.90
CA LYS A 13 16.43 16.68 6.12
C LYS A 13 17.06 15.33 5.82
N ALA A 14 17.65 15.13 4.65
CA ALA A 14 18.34 13.90 4.28
C ALA A 14 19.36 13.44 5.35
N SER A 15 19.92 14.37 6.13
CA SER A 15 20.74 14.14 7.31
C SER A 15 19.99 13.57 8.51
N ALA A 16 18.66 13.55 8.49
CA ALA A 16 17.80 13.00 9.54
C ALA A 16 17.01 11.77 9.06
N GLY A 17 17.37 11.17 7.91
CA GLY A 17 16.79 9.91 7.43
C GLY A 17 15.47 10.05 6.67
N GLY A 18 15.11 11.26 6.21
CA GLY A 18 13.94 11.43 5.36
C GLY A 18 14.11 10.76 4.00
N ASN A 19 13.26 9.79 3.69
CA ASN A 19 13.25 9.11 2.41
C ASN A 19 12.33 9.85 1.42
N PRO A 20 12.70 9.91 0.14
CA PRO A 20 11.78 10.41 -0.89
C PRO A 20 10.60 9.43 -1.03
N TRP A 21 9.40 9.98 -1.09
CA TRP A 21 8.17 9.24 -1.34
C TRP A 21 7.57 9.68 -2.67
N LEU A 22 6.95 8.74 -3.37
CA LEU A 22 6.10 9.09 -4.50
C LEU A 22 4.81 9.73 -3.98
N ASN A 23 4.41 10.83 -4.62
CA ASN A 23 3.19 11.54 -4.24
C ASN A 23 1.95 10.81 -4.81
N PRO A 24 1.07 10.23 -3.98
CA PRO A 24 -0.12 9.54 -4.49
C PRO A 24 -1.08 10.47 -5.26
N TYR A 25 -1.07 11.78 -4.96
CA TYR A 25 -1.92 12.75 -5.69
C TYR A 25 -1.38 13.12 -7.07
N ALA A 26 -0.15 12.73 -7.42
CA ALA A 26 0.41 13.00 -8.74
C ALA A 26 0.03 11.89 -9.73
N ALA A 27 -0.64 12.24 -10.82
CA ALA A 27 -1.03 11.29 -11.86
C ALA A 27 0.16 10.52 -12.45
N GLU A 28 1.32 11.17 -12.51
CA GLU A 28 2.58 10.57 -12.95
C GLU A 28 3.03 9.42 -12.05
N THR A 29 2.71 9.46 -10.73
CA THR A 29 2.98 8.36 -9.81
C THR A 29 2.20 7.11 -10.19
N VAL A 30 0.90 7.26 -10.47
CA VAL A 30 0.03 6.15 -10.89
C VAL A 30 0.54 5.55 -12.20
N GLN A 31 0.90 6.40 -13.16
CA GLN A 31 1.46 5.98 -14.45
C GLN A 31 2.79 5.23 -14.26
N TYR A 32 3.71 5.79 -13.49
CA TYR A 32 5.03 5.20 -13.25
C TYR A 32 4.95 3.82 -12.60
N ILE A 33 4.14 3.67 -11.54
CA ILE A 33 3.93 2.36 -10.91
C ILE A 33 3.27 1.39 -11.89
N GLY A 34 2.29 1.85 -12.67
CA GLY A 34 1.67 1.04 -13.73
C GLY A 34 2.68 0.56 -14.77
N ASP A 35 3.62 1.39 -15.17
CA ASP A 35 4.66 1.02 -16.14
C ASP A 35 5.64 -0.01 -15.54
N LEU A 36 5.98 0.11 -14.25
CA LEU A 36 6.77 -0.91 -13.54
C LEU A 36 6.04 -2.26 -13.48
N ILE A 37 4.73 -2.27 -13.20
CA ILE A 37 3.92 -3.50 -13.22
C ILE A 37 3.95 -4.12 -14.62
N ALA A 38 3.82 -3.31 -15.68
CA ALA A 38 3.89 -3.79 -17.06
C ALA A 38 5.26 -4.39 -17.40
N GLU A 39 6.36 -3.79 -16.95
CA GLU A 39 7.72 -4.32 -17.15
C GLU A 39 7.91 -5.66 -16.43
N VAL A 40 7.45 -5.79 -15.18
CA VAL A 40 7.50 -7.03 -14.41
C VAL A 40 6.69 -8.13 -15.10
N HIS A 41 5.49 -7.80 -15.61
CA HIS A 41 4.67 -8.74 -16.37
C HIS A 41 5.35 -9.14 -17.67
N ALA A 42 5.94 -8.22 -18.42
CA ALA A 42 6.69 -8.52 -19.64
C ALA A 42 7.92 -9.42 -19.39
N ALA A 43 8.47 -9.39 -18.16
CA ALA A 43 9.51 -10.31 -17.71
C ALA A 43 9.00 -11.72 -17.36
N GLY A 44 7.69 -11.98 -17.45
CA GLY A 44 7.05 -13.28 -17.26
C GLY A 44 6.45 -13.52 -15.89
N PHE A 45 6.23 -12.48 -15.07
CA PHE A 45 5.56 -12.60 -13.77
C PHE A 45 4.06 -12.31 -13.90
N ASP A 46 3.22 -13.22 -13.42
CA ASP A 46 1.76 -13.10 -13.44
C ASP A 46 1.19 -12.56 -12.12
N GLN A 47 2.02 -12.41 -11.10
CA GLN A 47 1.64 -11.89 -9.80
C GLN A 47 2.64 -10.82 -9.35
N VAL A 48 2.13 -9.71 -8.87
CA VAL A 48 2.93 -8.59 -8.37
C VAL A 48 2.44 -8.18 -6.97
N LEU A 49 3.36 -8.14 -6.01
CA LEU A 49 3.10 -7.61 -4.68
C LEU A 49 3.53 -6.15 -4.62
N LEU A 50 2.58 -5.27 -4.38
CA LEU A 50 2.81 -3.86 -4.11
C LEU A 50 2.87 -3.63 -2.60
N GLU A 51 4.02 -3.22 -2.11
CA GLU A 51 4.21 -2.85 -0.70
C GLU A 51 4.31 -1.33 -0.56
N ASN A 52 3.92 -0.83 0.63
CA ASN A 52 3.97 0.60 0.96
C ASN A 52 3.13 1.51 0.02
N VAL A 53 2.00 1.00 -0.49
CA VAL A 53 0.98 1.82 -1.17
C VAL A 53 0.23 2.61 -0.11
N GLN A 54 0.87 3.67 0.40
CA GLN A 54 0.42 4.44 1.56
C GLN A 54 1.06 5.82 1.58
N PHE A 55 0.52 6.70 2.39
CA PHE A 55 1.18 7.97 2.69
C PHE A 55 2.30 7.79 3.70
N PRO A 56 3.33 8.63 3.68
CA PRO A 56 4.38 8.58 4.69
C PRO A 56 3.80 8.82 6.09
N SER A 57 4.41 8.20 7.10
CA SER A 57 4.08 8.46 8.50
C SER A 57 4.44 9.91 8.83
N SER A 58 3.46 10.80 8.85
CA SER A 58 3.72 12.20 9.08
C SER A 58 3.60 12.52 10.56
N THR A 59 4.72 12.87 11.16
CA THR A 59 4.75 13.69 12.36
C THR A 59 4.84 15.20 12.02
N SER A 60 4.96 15.56 10.73
CA SER A 60 5.14 16.94 10.33
C SER A 60 3.97 17.46 9.48
N ALA A 61 3.38 18.56 9.95
CA ALA A 61 2.39 19.36 9.23
C ALA A 61 2.95 20.07 7.96
N LYS A 62 4.09 19.60 7.43
CA LYS A 62 4.85 20.27 6.38
C LYS A 62 5.04 19.45 5.10
N GLN A 63 4.26 18.40 4.90
CA GLN A 63 4.28 17.69 3.63
C GLN A 63 3.41 18.44 2.64
N ASP A 64 4.02 18.99 1.61
CA ASP A 64 3.31 19.62 0.51
C ASP A 64 2.96 18.56 -0.54
N TYR A 65 1.70 18.23 -0.63
CA TYR A 65 1.16 17.29 -1.62
C TYR A 65 0.70 18.01 -2.89
N GLY A 66 0.85 19.34 -2.95
CA GLY A 66 0.30 20.15 -4.03
C GLY A 66 -1.25 20.22 -3.95
N ASN A 67 -1.88 20.28 -5.11
CA ASN A 67 -3.35 20.34 -5.17
C ASN A 67 -3.95 18.94 -5.02
N THR A 68 -4.61 18.69 -3.89
CA THR A 68 -5.31 17.43 -3.61
C THR A 68 -6.74 17.41 -4.15
N ASN A 69 -7.23 18.51 -4.72
CA ASN A 69 -8.62 18.69 -5.16
C ASN A 69 -9.67 18.37 -4.07
N GLY A 70 -9.28 18.45 -2.80
CA GLY A 70 -10.15 18.12 -1.67
C GLY A 70 -10.36 16.61 -1.45
N VAL A 71 -9.64 15.76 -2.17
CA VAL A 71 -9.67 14.30 -1.96
C VAL A 71 -8.85 13.94 -0.74
N ASP A 72 -9.40 13.11 0.14
CA ASP A 72 -8.68 12.62 1.31
C ASP A 72 -7.73 11.46 0.94
N ARG A 73 -6.92 11.02 1.91
CA ARG A 73 -5.92 9.95 1.71
C ARG A 73 -6.54 8.64 1.26
N ALA A 74 -7.62 8.23 1.91
CA ALA A 74 -8.28 6.96 1.57
C ALA A 74 -8.89 7.01 0.17
N GLY A 75 -9.56 8.11 -0.18
CA GLY A 75 -10.13 8.31 -1.51
C GLY A 75 -9.07 8.30 -2.61
N GLN A 76 -7.91 8.93 -2.37
CA GLN A 76 -6.81 8.93 -3.34
C GLN A 76 -6.22 7.53 -3.53
N LEU A 77 -5.89 6.82 -2.44
CA LEU A 77 -5.35 5.46 -2.54
C LEU A 77 -6.34 4.49 -3.19
N THR A 78 -7.64 4.64 -2.90
CA THR A 78 -8.69 3.85 -3.55
C THR A 78 -8.72 4.11 -5.06
N ALA A 79 -8.59 5.36 -5.50
CA ALA A 79 -8.54 5.71 -6.92
C ALA A 79 -7.29 5.13 -7.61
N ASP A 80 -6.13 5.19 -6.98
CA ASP A 80 -4.88 4.67 -7.52
C ASP A 80 -4.95 3.14 -7.66
N ILE A 81 -5.40 2.44 -6.61
CA ILE A 81 -5.60 0.99 -6.62
C ILE A 81 -6.59 0.58 -7.71
N ALA A 82 -7.72 1.29 -7.84
CA ALA A 82 -8.71 1.03 -8.87
C ALA A 82 -8.15 1.22 -10.28
N ALA A 83 -7.30 2.23 -10.49
CA ALA A 83 -6.64 2.48 -11.78
C ALA A 83 -5.71 1.33 -12.19
N TRP A 84 -4.89 0.82 -11.26
CA TRP A 84 -4.02 -0.33 -11.54
C TRP A 84 -4.83 -1.63 -11.75
N GLN A 85 -5.87 -1.86 -10.95
CA GLN A 85 -6.76 -3.01 -11.15
C GLN A 85 -7.49 -2.97 -12.50
N ALA A 86 -7.94 -1.79 -12.93
CA ALA A 86 -8.57 -1.62 -14.23
C ALA A 86 -7.60 -1.86 -15.40
N ARG A 87 -6.31 -1.49 -15.22
CA ARG A 87 -5.28 -1.67 -16.25
C ARG A 87 -4.78 -3.12 -16.35
N PHE A 88 -4.70 -3.84 -15.24
CA PHE A 88 -4.00 -5.13 -15.16
C PHE A 88 -4.84 -6.30 -14.65
N GLY A 89 -6.04 -6.07 -14.10
CA GLY A 89 -6.81 -7.07 -13.35
C GLY A 89 -7.11 -8.38 -14.10
N ASP A 90 -7.11 -8.35 -15.42
CA ASP A 90 -7.35 -9.54 -16.25
C ASP A 90 -6.05 -10.28 -16.62
N THR A 91 -4.87 -9.69 -16.40
CA THR A 91 -3.58 -10.24 -16.86
C THR A 91 -2.57 -10.44 -15.74
N VAL A 92 -2.64 -9.65 -14.67
CA VAL A 92 -1.73 -9.69 -13.53
C VAL A 92 -2.52 -9.71 -12.23
N THR A 93 -2.23 -10.68 -11.38
CA THR A 93 -2.78 -10.69 -10.02
C THR A 93 -2.03 -9.69 -9.16
N LEU A 94 -2.70 -8.60 -8.78
CA LEU A 94 -2.13 -7.57 -7.92
C LEU A 94 -2.41 -7.88 -6.45
N TRP A 95 -1.34 -8.00 -5.67
CA TRP A 95 -1.37 -8.13 -4.22
C TRP A 95 -0.94 -6.82 -3.56
N TYR A 96 -1.51 -6.53 -2.41
CA TYR A 96 -1.15 -5.35 -1.60
C TYR A 96 -0.69 -5.79 -0.23
N GLY A 97 0.52 -5.37 0.17
CA GLY A 97 1.13 -5.73 1.45
C GLY A 97 0.98 -4.63 2.49
N TYR A 98 0.23 -4.91 3.56
CA TYR A 98 0.01 -3.96 4.65
C TYR A 98 0.33 -4.57 6.01
N SER A 99 0.72 -3.74 6.96
CA SER A 99 0.90 -4.16 8.35
C SER A 99 -0.46 -4.44 9.03
N LEU A 100 -0.43 -5.23 10.10
CA LEU A 100 -1.63 -5.49 10.92
C LEU A 100 -2.30 -4.19 11.38
N ALA A 101 -1.53 -3.16 11.74
CA ALA A 101 -2.05 -1.86 12.15
C ALA A 101 -2.82 -1.14 11.03
N GLU A 102 -2.34 -1.22 9.79
CA GLU A 102 -3.01 -0.64 8.62
C GLU A 102 -4.27 -1.40 8.24
N VAL A 103 -4.27 -2.71 8.43
CA VAL A 103 -5.42 -3.56 8.15
C VAL A 103 -6.53 -3.35 9.16
N THR A 104 -6.20 -3.20 10.44
CA THR A 104 -7.18 -2.97 11.52
C THR A 104 -7.61 -1.51 11.66
N GLY A 105 -7.05 -0.61 10.86
CA GLY A 105 -7.40 0.82 10.89
C GLY A 105 -6.72 1.62 11.98
N SER A 106 -5.74 1.08 12.68
CA SER A 106 -4.98 1.80 13.72
C SER A 106 -3.88 2.73 13.14
N SER A 107 -3.64 2.67 11.83
CA SER A 107 -2.67 3.51 11.11
C SER A 107 -3.35 4.68 10.40
N SER A 108 -2.79 5.89 10.56
CA SER A 108 -3.26 7.09 9.84
C SER A 108 -2.69 7.22 8.42
N GLN A 109 -1.81 6.31 8.01
CA GLN A 109 -1.10 6.39 6.73
C GLN A 109 -2.02 6.10 5.54
N LEU A 110 -3.08 5.32 5.76
CA LEU A 110 -4.07 5.00 4.72
C LEU A 110 -5.30 5.90 4.77
N GLY A 111 -5.61 6.49 5.91
CA GLY A 111 -6.85 7.24 6.13
C GLY A 111 -8.09 6.37 6.38
N ALA A 112 -8.00 5.06 6.12
CA ALA A 112 -9.03 4.04 6.38
C ALA A 112 -8.36 2.67 6.57
N PRO A 113 -9.07 1.64 7.08
CA PRO A 113 -8.60 0.26 7.05
C PRO A 113 -8.32 -0.22 5.61
N ALA A 114 -7.25 -1.00 5.41
CA ALA A 114 -6.80 -1.42 4.08
C ALA A 114 -7.90 -2.09 3.23
N ALA A 115 -8.79 -2.88 3.84
CA ALA A 115 -9.90 -3.51 3.14
C ALA A 115 -10.89 -2.52 2.50
N GLN A 116 -10.99 -1.30 3.03
CA GLN A 116 -11.86 -0.24 2.49
C GLN A 116 -11.27 0.48 1.28
N LEU A 117 -10.01 0.21 0.94
CA LEU A 117 -9.34 0.79 -0.24
C LEU A 117 -9.66 0.02 -1.55
N GLY A 118 -10.51 -1.00 -1.50
CA GLY A 118 -10.89 -1.79 -2.66
C GLY A 118 -9.84 -2.82 -3.11
N VAL A 119 -8.92 -3.20 -2.23
CA VAL A 119 -7.92 -4.25 -2.49
C VAL A 119 -8.62 -5.61 -2.59
N LYS A 120 -8.27 -6.41 -3.60
CA LYS A 120 -8.82 -7.76 -3.80
C LYS A 120 -7.95 -8.84 -3.16
N ASN A 121 -6.63 -8.72 -3.26
CA ASN A 121 -5.68 -9.66 -2.69
C ASN A 121 -4.80 -8.94 -1.68
N LEU A 122 -4.81 -9.41 -0.45
CA LEU A 122 -4.19 -8.74 0.69
C LEU A 122 -3.16 -9.64 1.38
N LEU A 123 -1.93 -9.16 1.50
CA LEU A 123 -0.91 -9.72 2.37
C LEU A 123 -0.87 -8.92 3.68
N VAL A 124 -1.23 -9.56 4.77
CA VAL A 124 -1.15 -8.96 6.12
C VAL A 124 0.20 -9.31 6.75
N LYS A 125 1.00 -8.30 7.07
CA LYS A 125 2.29 -8.44 7.77
C LYS A 125 2.06 -8.32 9.27
N VAL A 126 2.31 -9.39 10.01
CA VAL A 126 2.23 -9.42 11.48
C VAL A 126 3.62 -9.17 12.03
N PRO A 127 3.85 -8.04 12.74
CA PRO A 127 5.16 -7.72 13.26
C PRO A 127 5.58 -8.70 14.36
N SER A 128 6.89 -8.91 14.53
CA SER A 128 7.47 -9.81 15.54
C SER A 128 7.06 -9.49 16.99
N SER A 129 6.61 -8.26 17.24
CA SER A 129 6.09 -7.81 18.53
C SER A 129 4.65 -8.25 18.81
N SER A 130 3.99 -8.86 17.83
CA SER A 130 2.60 -9.31 17.90
C SER A 130 2.50 -10.78 17.56
N THR A 131 1.59 -11.49 18.22
CA THR A 131 1.28 -12.88 17.90
C THR A 131 -0.22 -12.99 17.62
N LEU A 132 -0.57 -13.59 16.49
CA LEU A 132 -1.93 -13.98 16.19
C LEU A 132 -2.02 -15.51 16.34
N ASP A 133 -2.82 -15.99 17.26
CA ASP A 133 -3.15 -17.41 17.35
C ASP A 133 -4.09 -17.84 16.19
N ALA A 134 -4.38 -19.12 16.08
CA ALA A 134 -5.19 -19.65 14.98
C ALA A 134 -6.59 -19.04 14.94
N ALA A 135 -7.22 -18.81 16.10
CA ALA A 135 -8.55 -18.22 16.19
C ALA A 135 -8.57 -16.76 15.74
N ALA A 136 -7.59 -15.96 16.19
CA ALA A 136 -7.45 -14.56 15.77
C ALA A 136 -7.15 -14.42 14.27
N ARG A 137 -6.40 -15.36 13.68
CA ARG A 137 -6.16 -15.39 12.22
C ARG A 137 -7.42 -15.70 11.44
N GLU A 138 -8.21 -16.66 11.90
CA GLU A 138 -9.48 -17.02 11.29
C GLU A 138 -10.47 -15.86 11.36
N GLU A 139 -10.62 -15.22 12.52
CA GLU A 139 -11.47 -14.05 12.72
C GLU A 139 -11.06 -12.89 11.82
N LEU A 140 -9.76 -12.58 11.75
CA LEU A 140 -9.24 -11.54 10.87
C LEU A 140 -9.53 -11.86 9.40
N THR A 141 -9.31 -13.10 8.97
CA THR A 141 -9.57 -13.53 7.59
C THR A 141 -11.04 -13.39 7.24
N LEU A 142 -11.94 -13.82 8.12
CA LEU A 142 -13.40 -13.70 7.94
C LEU A 142 -13.80 -12.23 7.82
N SER A 143 -13.34 -11.37 8.74
CA SER A 143 -13.64 -9.95 8.73
C SER A 143 -13.18 -9.27 7.43
N LEU A 144 -11.99 -9.61 6.93
CA LEU A 144 -11.47 -9.07 5.67
C LEU A 144 -12.26 -9.56 4.46
N THR A 145 -12.68 -10.82 4.46
CA THR A 145 -13.50 -11.39 3.39
C THR A 145 -14.89 -10.75 3.37
N GLU A 146 -15.51 -10.54 4.53
CA GLU A 146 -16.78 -9.81 4.66
C GLU A 146 -16.66 -8.35 4.17
N ALA A 147 -15.48 -7.73 4.33
CA ALA A 147 -15.19 -6.40 3.81
C ALA A 147 -14.91 -6.36 2.29
N GLY A 148 -14.92 -7.51 1.59
CA GLY A 148 -14.78 -7.60 0.15
C GLY A 148 -13.39 -7.98 -0.37
N VAL A 149 -12.46 -8.39 0.51
CA VAL A 149 -11.16 -8.94 0.10
C VAL A 149 -11.36 -10.38 -0.39
N GLU A 150 -10.91 -10.68 -1.60
CA GLU A 150 -11.11 -11.99 -2.22
C GLU A 150 -10.09 -13.03 -1.71
N HIS A 151 -8.84 -12.61 -1.52
CA HIS A 151 -7.76 -13.47 -1.03
C HIS A 151 -6.96 -12.80 0.08
N VAL A 152 -6.76 -13.52 1.18
CA VAL A 152 -6.00 -13.06 2.35
C VAL A 152 -4.85 -14.00 2.64
N VAL A 153 -3.65 -13.47 2.77
CA VAL A 153 -2.45 -14.17 3.25
C VAL A 153 -1.94 -13.45 4.48
N ILE A 154 -1.71 -14.18 5.57
CA ILE A 154 -1.15 -13.64 6.80
C ILE A 154 0.27 -14.16 6.96
N ARG A 155 1.25 -13.25 6.99
CA ARG A 155 2.67 -13.54 7.13
C ARG A 155 3.20 -12.98 8.45
N ASP A 156 3.91 -13.81 9.21
CA ASP A 156 4.65 -13.35 10.38
C ASP A 156 6.01 -12.79 9.95
N ASP A 157 6.32 -11.58 10.38
CA ASP A 157 7.62 -10.94 10.14
C ASP A 157 8.72 -11.44 11.10
N ALA A 158 8.38 -12.38 12.02
CA ALA A 158 9.32 -12.93 13.00
C ALA A 158 10.31 -13.93 12.39
N ALA A 159 10.07 -14.43 11.19
CA ALA A 159 10.97 -15.36 10.55
C ALA A 159 12.01 -14.60 9.73
N SER A 160 13.24 -14.48 10.23
CA SER A 160 14.38 -14.27 9.34
C SER A 160 14.47 -15.52 8.47
N TYR A 161 14.17 -15.41 7.19
CA TYR A 161 14.29 -16.51 6.23
C TYR A 161 15.75 -16.81 5.85
N PHE A 162 16.72 -16.23 6.57
CA PHE A 162 18.13 -16.38 6.34
C PHE A 162 18.83 -16.64 7.68
N GLU A 163 18.78 -17.85 8.17
CA GLU A 163 19.82 -18.45 8.99
C GLU A 163 20.56 -19.50 8.19
#